data_d675b820ef15fb9dc7621709ff802249
#
_entry.id   d675b820ef15fb9dc7621709ff802249
#
_cell.length_a   1.000
_cell.length_b   1.000
_cell.length_c   1.000
_cell.angle_alpha   90.00
_cell.angle_beta   90.00
_cell.angle_gamma   90.00
#
_symmetry.space_group_name_H-M   'P 1'
#
loop_
_entity.id
_entity.type
_entity.pdbx_description
1 polymer ?
#
loop_
_entity_poly.entity_id
_entity_poly.type
_entity_poly.pdbx_seq_one_letter_code
_entity_poly.pdbx_strand_id
1 'polypeptide(L)'
;KKIWNILKHDIKLGFNPFCFTSLSLARNFKNYFKVIPIYKDLISLKISKKIDNKFYLLKDSVTGESSNAKIKRVLQFLKKDKSDCIFITAPENVSWLLNMRGKDNPYSPIPNCRLILKKNGEINLFAKKSKLGNLFKKNSSFKVKVINENKIKNFLNRGCYKKIIIDKQSCSLGYENILRKKSKISIKSDPIYQMKSIKNETEIKNIIRSHIFDGVAVTKFLYWIKNNNKKISELQAEKKLEFFRKKNKNYLFPSFNTI
;
A
#
# COMPACT_ATOMS: atom_id res chain seq x y z
N LYS A 1 21.87 14.81 -5.43
CA LYS A 1 22.66 14.91 -6.70
C LYS A 1 24.14 15.27 -6.46
N LYS A 2 24.49 16.26 -5.59
CA LYS A 2 25.90 16.65 -5.35
C LYS A 2 26.80 15.53 -4.82
N ILE A 3 26.30 14.65 -3.96
CA ILE A 3 27.09 13.54 -3.38
C ILE A 3 27.45 12.51 -4.46
N TRP A 4 26.59 12.27 -5.43
CA TRP A 4 26.78 11.25 -6.47
C TRP A 4 27.87 11.60 -7.48
N ASN A 5 28.12 12.90 -7.71
CA ASN A 5 29.17 13.37 -8.62
C ASN A 5 30.59 13.25 -8.04
N ILE A 6 30.69 13.06 -6.71
CA ILE A 6 31.96 12.90 -6.01
C ILE A 6 32.41 11.43 -5.98
N LEU A 7 31.45 10.50 -6.14
CA LEU A 7 31.71 9.06 -6.10
C LEU A 7 32.12 8.58 -7.51
N LYS A 8 33.29 7.94 -7.61
CA LYS A 8 33.80 7.37 -8.87
C LYS A 8 32.85 6.29 -9.42
N HIS A 9 32.68 6.20 -10.72
CA HIS A 9 31.79 5.29 -11.44
C HIS A 9 32.03 3.77 -11.18
N ASP A 10 33.16 3.39 -10.58
CA ASP A 10 33.52 1.98 -10.31
C ASP A 10 32.96 1.43 -8.99
N ILE A 11 32.17 2.20 -8.27
CA ILE A 11 31.59 1.74 -7.01
C ILE A 11 30.49 0.71 -7.27
N LYS A 12 30.66 -0.45 -6.64
CA LYS A 12 29.65 -1.52 -6.61
C LYS A 12 28.66 -1.27 -5.47
N LEU A 13 27.38 -1.05 -5.81
CA LEU A 13 26.33 -0.83 -4.84
C LEU A 13 25.47 -2.09 -4.69
N GLY A 14 25.55 -2.72 -3.50
CA GLY A 14 24.67 -3.85 -3.16
C GLY A 14 23.24 -3.39 -2.86
N PHE A 15 22.23 -4.14 -3.34
CA PHE A 15 20.83 -3.84 -3.04
C PHE A 15 20.01 -5.13 -2.85
N ASN A 16 18.95 -5.05 -2.02
CA ASN A 16 17.99 -6.16 -1.89
C ASN A 16 16.95 -6.08 -3.03
N PRO A 17 16.86 -7.08 -3.94
CA PRO A 17 15.95 -7.03 -5.08
C PRO A 17 14.45 -7.01 -4.71
N PHE A 18 14.11 -7.37 -3.47
CA PHE A 18 12.72 -7.33 -3.00
C PHE A 18 12.30 -5.96 -2.45
N CYS A 19 13.25 -5.03 -2.27
CA CYS A 19 12.99 -3.67 -1.80
C CYS A 19 12.92 -2.62 -2.92
N PHE A 20 13.43 -2.93 -4.11
CA PHE A 20 13.50 -1.99 -5.24
C PHE A 20 12.78 -2.53 -6.47
N THR A 21 12.10 -1.65 -7.19
CA THR A 21 11.57 -1.95 -8.52
C THR A 21 12.66 -1.77 -9.57
N SER A 22 12.52 -2.44 -10.73
CA SER A 22 13.45 -2.26 -11.86
C SER A 22 13.52 -0.78 -12.31
N LEU A 23 12.38 -0.08 -12.23
CA LEU A 23 12.28 1.33 -12.61
C LEU A 23 12.98 2.25 -11.60
N SER A 24 12.83 2.00 -10.29
CA SER A 24 13.50 2.80 -9.26
C SER A 24 15.02 2.62 -9.29
N LEU A 25 15.50 1.42 -9.56
CA LEU A 25 16.94 1.15 -9.74
C LEU A 25 17.50 1.87 -10.96
N ALA A 26 16.80 1.83 -12.09
CA ALA A 26 17.23 2.51 -13.31
C ALA A 26 17.31 4.03 -13.10
N ARG A 27 16.27 4.62 -12.49
CA ARG A 27 16.17 6.07 -12.29
C ARG A 27 17.19 6.61 -11.30
N ASN A 28 17.43 5.88 -10.19
CA ASN A 28 18.15 6.46 -9.05
C ASN A 28 19.61 5.99 -8.95
N PHE A 29 19.97 4.83 -9.50
CA PHE A 29 21.26 4.21 -9.19
C PHE A 29 22.07 3.74 -10.41
N LYS A 30 21.44 3.17 -11.45
CA LYS A 30 22.18 2.53 -12.56
C LYS A 30 23.08 3.48 -13.36
N ASN A 31 22.77 4.76 -13.38
CA ASN A 31 23.59 5.75 -14.07
C ASN A 31 24.86 6.14 -13.29
N TYR A 32 24.94 5.76 -12.00
CA TYR A 32 26.02 6.18 -11.10
C TYR A 32 26.80 5.00 -10.53
N PHE A 33 26.23 3.80 -10.50
CA PHE A 33 26.81 2.64 -9.83
C PHE A 33 26.61 1.37 -10.61
N LYS A 34 27.57 0.41 -10.44
CA LYS A 34 27.35 -0.98 -10.78
C LYS A 34 26.50 -1.62 -9.68
N VAL A 35 25.19 -1.76 -9.91
CA VAL A 35 24.25 -2.32 -8.91
C VAL A 35 24.33 -3.85 -8.88
N ILE A 36 24.52 -4.42 -7.68
CA ILE A 36 24.67 -5.87 -7.46
C ILE A 36 23.54 -6.37 -6.54
N PRO A 37 22.73 -7.36 -6.99
CA PRO A 37 21.66 -7.90 -6.15
C PRO A 37 22.24 -8.73 -4.99
N ILE A 38 21.83 -8.40 -3.76
CA ILE A 38 22.16 -9.13 -2.54
C ILE A 38 20.85 -9.69 -1.97
N TYR A 39 20.74 -11.02 -1.94
CA TYR A 39 19.53 -11.71 -1.49
C TYR A 39 19.54 -12.00 0.03
N LYS A 40 20.71 -11.94 0.65
CA LYS A 40 20.85 -12.05 2.10
C LYS A 40 20.53 -10.69 2.74
N ASP A 41 19.67 -10.69 3.74
CA ASP A 41 19.43 -9.48 4.52
C ASP A 41 20.67 -9.18 5.38
N LEU A 42 21.26 -8.03 5.14
CA LEU A 42 22.46 -7.58 5.86
C LEU A 42 22.10 -6.76 7.12
N ILE A 43 20.85 -6.36 7.26
CA ILE A 43 20.35 -5.53 8.35
C ILE A 43 19.33 -6.35 9.15
N SER A 44 19.79 -6.98 10.22
CA SER A 44 18.88 -7.60 11.19
C SER A 44 18.38 -6.53 12.16
N LEU A 45 17.29 -5.88 11.83
CA LEU A 45 16.60 -5.00 12.78
C LEU A 45 15.89 -5.86 13.83
N LYS A 46 16.32 -5.79 15.07
CA LYS A 46 15.54 -6.26 16.22
C LYS A 46 14.34 -5.31 16.40
N ILE A 47 13.24 -5.59 15.69
CA ILE A 47 12.00 -4.83 15.84
C ILE A 47 11.43 -5.17 17.22
N SER A 48 11.58 -4.26 18.16
CA SER A 48 11.32 -4.46 19.60
C SER A 48 9.84 -4.54 19.98
N LYS A 49 8.89 -4.14 19.16
CA LYS A 49 7.45 -4.27 19.46
C LYS A 49 6.67 -4.71 18.21
N LYS A 50 6.17 -5.94 18.23
CA LYS A 50 5.14 -6.41 17.28
C LYS A 50 3.81 -5.76 17.69
N ILE A 51 3.48 -4.65 17.06
CA ILE A 51 2.11 -4.11 17.16
C ILE A 51 1.21 -5.07 16.37
N ASP A 52 0.43 -5.86 17.07
CA ASP A 52 -0.48 -6.86 16.48
C ASP A 52 -1.86 -6.24 16.18
N ASN A 53 -1.86 -5.15 15.43
CA ASN A 53 -3.10 -4.52 14.97
C ASN A 53 -3.76 -5.40 13.91
N LYS A 54 -4.98 -5.86 14.20
CA LYS A 54 -5.79 -6.61 13.24
C LYS A 54 -6.25 -5.73 12.08
N PHE A 55 -6.39 -6.35 10.92
CA PHE A 55 -7.01 -5.71 9.76
C PHE A 55 -8.53 -5.68 9.95
N TYR A 56 -9.18 -4.73 9.28
CA TYR A 56 -10.64 -4.57 9.33
C TYR A 56 -11.18 -4.21 7.95
N LEU A 57 -12.46 -4.48 7.71
CA LEU A 57 -13.16 -4.11 6.50
C LEU A 57 -14.00 -2.86 6.75
N LEU A 58 -14.00 -1.97 5.77
CA LEU A 58 -14.94 -0.85 5.72
C LEU A 58 -16.28 -1.35 5.15
N LYS A 59 -17.37 -0.85 5.70
CA LYS A 59 -18.72 -1.10 5.20
C LYS A 59 -18.93 -0.40 3.85
N ASP A 60 -19.78 -0.96 3.00
CA ASP A 60 -20.10 -0.37 1.70
C ASP A 60 -20.78 1.00 1.84
N SER A 61 -21.48 1.25 2.96
CA SER A 61 -22.02 2.58 3.30
C SER A 61 -20.94 3.65 3.51
N VAL A 62 -19.69 3.26 3.75
CA VAL A 62 -18.54 4.18 3.90
C VAL A 62 -17.77 4.31 2.59
N THR A 63 -17.63 3.21 1.85
CA THR A 63 -16.83 3.17 0.62
C THR A 63 -17.63 3.49 -0.64
N GLY A 64 -18.96 3.42 -0.57
CA GLY A 64 -19.88 3.67 -1.70
C GLY A 64 -19.87 2.59 -2.78
N GLU A 65 -18.94 1.61 -2.68
CA GLU A 65 -18.83 0.52 -3.65
C GLU A 65 -18.31 -0.74 -2.96
N SER A 66 -18.96 -1.87 -3.24
CA SER A 66 -18.54 -3.16 -2.68
C SER A 66 -17.23 -3.65 -3.29
N SER A 67 -16.45 -4.42 -2.53
CA SER A 67 -15.26 -5.08 -3.05
C SER A 67 -15.58 -5.99 -4.23
N ASN A 68 -16.76 -6.63 -4.25
CA ASN A 68 -17.21 -7.46 -5.35
C ASN A 68 -17.37 -6.67 -6.67
N ALA A 69 -17.95 -5.48 -6.63
CA ALA A 69 -18.08 -4.60 -7.80
C ALA A 69 -16.71 -4.18 -8.33
N LYS A 70 -15.80 -3.77 -7.43
CA LYS A 70 -14.42 -3.40 -7.78
C LYS A 70 -13.66 -4.56 -8.44
N ILE A 71 -13.75 -5.77 -7.88
CA ILE A 71 -13.12 -6.97 -8.42
C ILE A 71 -13.66 -7.29 -9.82
N LYS A 72 -14.97 -7.18 -10.05
CA LYS A 72 -15.56 -7.39 -11.38
C LYS A 72 -14.95 -6.45 -12.43
N ARG A 73 -14.71 -5.18 -12.09
CA ARG A 73 -14.03 -4.22 -13.00
C ARG A 73 -12.61 -4.66 -13.36
N VAL A 74 -11.85 -5.15 -12.38
CA VAL A 74 -10.49 -5.67 -12.64
C VAL A 74 -10.53 -6.95 -13.47
N LEU A 75 -11.53 -7.82 -13.27
CA LEU A 75 -11.72 -9.02 -14.10
C LEU A 75 -12.06 -8.67 -15.56
N GLN A 76 -12.86 -7.63 -15.80
CA GLN A 76 -13.12 -7.11 -17.14
C GLN A 76 -11.83 -6.61 -17.81
N PHE A 77 -10.98 -5.90 -17.07
CA PHE A 77 -9.67 -5.48 -17.55
C PHE A 77 -8.79 -6.69 -17.91
N LEU A 78 -8.74 -7.74 -17.09
CA LEU A 78 -8.01 -8.97 -17.38
C LEU A 78 -8.52 -9.67 -18.64
N LYS A 79 -9.85 -9.73 -18.81
CA LYS A 79 -10.49 -10.30 -20.00
C LYS A 79 -10.10 -9.54 -21.26
N LYS A 80 -10.15 -8.21 -21.23
CA LYS A 80 -9.76 -7.33 -22.36
C LYS A 80 -8.27 -7.50 -22.72
N ASP A 81 -7.40 -7.65 -21.73
CA ASP A 81 -5.96 -7.88 -21.92
C ASP A 81 -5.59 -9.32 -22.30
N LYS A 82 -6.54 -10.25 -22.25
CA LYS A 82 -6.31 -11.70 -22.44
C LYS A 82 -5.22 -12.24 -21.50
N SER A 83 -5.20 -11.78 -20.26
CA SER A 83 -4.26 -12.21 -19.22
C SER A 83 -4.91 -13.17 -18.23
N ASP A 84 -4.12 -14.13 -17.71
CA ASP A 84 -4.62 -15.11 -16.75
C ASP A 84 -4.80 -14.54 -15.36
N CYS A 85 -3.95 -13.57 -14.99
CA CYS A 85 -3.99 -12.91 -13.68
C CYS A 85 -3.24 -11.59 -13.67
N ILE A 86 -3.45 -10.83 -12.60
CA ILE A 86 -2.68 -9.64 -12.24
C ILE A 86 -2.06 -9.83 -10.86
N PHE A 87 -0.80 -9.46 -10.70
CA PHE A 87 -0.12 -9.39 -9.42
C PHE A 87 -0.08 -7.94 -8.93
N ILE A 88 -0.95 -7.61 -7.99
CA ILE A 88 -1.08 -6.29 -7.37
C ILE A 88 -0.12 -6.23 -6.19
N THR A 89 0.93 -5.44 -6.31
CA THR A 89 2.01 -5.30 -5.31
C THR A 89 1.91 -4.03 -4.49
N ALA A 90 1.13 -3.06 -4.93
CA ALA A 90 0.81 -1.82 -4.22
C ALA A 90 -0.21 -2.10 -3.10
N PRO A 91 0.17 -2.02 -1.82
CA PRO A 91 -0.72 -2.37 -0.71
C PRO A 91 -1.95 -1.44 -0.62
N GLU A 92 -1.82 -0.18 -1.02
CA GLU A 92 -2.92 0.78 -1.10
C GLU A 92 -3.97 0.39 -2.15
N ASN A 93 -3.55 -0.24 -3.24
CA ASN A 93 -4.46 -0.74 -4.27
C ASN A 93 -5.20 -2.00 -3.81
N VAL A 94 -4.50 -2.92 -3.12
CA VAL A 94 -5.14 -4.07 -2.47
C VAL A 94 -6.15 -3.62 -1.43
N SER A 95 -5.80 -2.62 -0.61
CA SER A 95 -6.67 -2.04 0.41
C SER A 95 -7.95 -1.46 -0.18
N TRP A 96 -7.83 -0.71 -1.26
CA TRP A 96 -8.99 -0.13 -1.94
C TRP A 96 -9.85 -1.22 -2.59
N LEU A 97 -9.23 -2.19 -3.27
CA LEU A 97 -9.93 -3.28 -3.96
C LEU A 97 -10.77 -4.13 -3.00
N LEU A 98 -10.22 -4.45 -1.83
CA LEU A 98 -10.87 -5.31 -0.84
C LEU A 98 -11.64 -4.53 0.24
N ASN A 99 -11.75 -3.21 0.17
CA ASN A 99 -12.26 -2.36 1.25
C ASN A 99 -11.59 -2.63 2.60
N MET A 100 -10.34 -3.08 2.60
CA MET A 100 -9.59 -3.51 3.78
C MET A 100 -8.68 -2.39 4.28
N ARG A 101 -8.56 -2.29 5.63
CA ARG A 101 -7.66 -1.34 6.29
C ARG A 101 -6.83 -2.05 7.34
N GLY A 102 -5.70 -1.43 7.70
CA GLY A 102 -4.78 -1.91 8.75
C GLY A 102 -3.93 -0.77 9.27
N LYS A 103 -3.15 -1.02 10.30
CA LYS A 103 -2.25 -0.04 10.93
C LYS A 103 -0.79 -0.50 10.86
N ASP A 104 -0.37 -1.02 9.70
CA ASP A 104 1.00 -1.52 9.52
C ASP A 104 1.98 -0.39 9.19
N ASN A 105 1.48 0.67 8.59
CA ASN A 105 2.26 1.86 8.29
C ASN A 105 1.86 2.99 9.24
N PRO A 106 2.81 3.74 9.81
CA PRO A 106 2.51 4.95 10.54
C PRO A 106 1.81 5.95 9.61
N TYR A 107 0.88 6.72 10.14
CA TYR A 107 0.16 7.78 9.42
C TYR A 107 -0.70 7.31 8.23
N SER A 108 -0.88 6.00 8.03
CA SER A 108 -1.66 5.48 6.91
C SER A 108 -2.42 4.21 7.31
N PRO A 109 -3.73 4.11 7.01
CA PRO A 109 -4.54 2.93 7.34
C PRO A 109 -4.34 1.80 6.31
N ILE A 110 -3.13 1.62 5.80
CA ILE A 110 -2.80 0.65 4.75
C ILE A 110 -2.11 -0.56 5.37
N PRO A 111 -2.69 -1.77 5.23
CA PRO A 111 -2.08 -3.01 5.66
C PRO A 111 -0.95 -3.45 4.71
N ASN A 112 0.11 -4.05 5.23
CA ASN A 112 1.13 -4.70 4.41
C ASN A 112 0.57 -5.97 3.78
N CYS A 113 0.26 -5.89 2.50
CA CYS A 113 -0.30 -7.01 1.75
C CYS A 113 0.02 -6.90 0.25
N ARG A 114 -0.14 -8.02 -0.43
CA ARG A 114 -0.09 -8.14 -1.90
C ARG A 114 -1.16 -9.10 -2.34
N LEU A 115 -1.51 -9.10 -3.62
CA LEU A 115 -2.63 -9.91 -4.10
C LEU A 115 -2.39 -10.40 -5.52
N ILE A 116 -2.73 -11.66 -5.80
CA ILE A 116 -2.93 -12.15 -7.15
C ILE A 116 -4.42 -12.37 -7.35
N LEU A 117 -4.99 -11.69 -8.35
CA LEU A 117 -6.34 -11.93 -8.85
C LEU A 117 -6.24 -12.71 -10.15
N LYS A 118 -6.83 -13.90 -10.18
CA LYS A 118 -6.92 -14.74 -11.38
C LYS A 118 -8.18 -14.41 -12.18
N LYS A 119 -8.17 -14.67 -13.48
CA LYS A 119 -9.29 -14.43 -14.40
C LYS A 119 -10.58 -15.18 -14.04
N ASN A 120 -10.47 -16.27 -13.27
CA ASN A 120 -11.62 -17.01 -12.74
C ASN A 120 -12.20 -16.43 -11.44
N GLY A 121 -11.68 -15.28 -10.97
CA GLY A 121 -12.12 -14.65 -9.73
C GLY A 121 -11.44 -15.16 -8.45
N GLU A 122 -10.56 -16.16 -8.53
CA GLU A 122 -9.78 -16.61 -7.36
C GLU A 122 -8.79 -15.54 -6.92
N ILE A 123 -8.78 -15.26 -5.62
CA ILE A 123 -7.90 -14.28 -5.00
C ILE A 123 -6.91 -14.97 -4.07
N ASN A 124 -5.62 -14.77 -4.32
CA ASN A 124 -4.57 -15.17 -3.40
C ASN A 124 -4.04 -13.91 -2.70
N LEU A 125 -4.43 -13.72 -1.44
CA LEU A 125 -4.04 -12.58 -0.61
C LEU A 125 -2.82 -12.96 0.23
N PHE A 126 -1.71 -12.24 0.03
CA PHE A 126 -0.48 -12.40 0.80
C PHE A 126 -0.42 -11.36 1.91
N ALA A 127 -0.56 -11.83 3.14
CA ALA A 127 -0.53 -10.99 4.33
C ALA A 127 -0.23 -11.83 5.57
N LYS A 128 0.09 -11.19 6.69
CA LYS A 128 0.27 -11.86 7.98
C LYS A 128 -1.05 -12.44 8.46
N LYS A 129 -1.17 -13.78 8.50
CA LYS A 129 -2.43 -14.47 8.83
C LYS A 129 -3.02 -14.07 10.19
N SER A 130 -2.18 -13.84 11.21
CA SER A 130 -2.63 -13.43 12.54
C SER A 130 -3.41 -12.12 12.54
N LYS A 131 -3.15 -11.22 11.58
CA LYS A 131 -3.83 -9.92 11.45
C LYS A 131 -5.18 -9.99 10.73
N LEU A 132 -5.41 -11.03 9.96
CA LEU A 132 -6.63 -11.20 9.15
C LEU A 132 -7.76 -11.91 9.89
N GLY A 133 -7.45 -12.83 10.80
CA GLY A 133 -8.49 -13.62 11.50
C GLY A 133 -9.51 -14.24 10.53
N ASN A 134 -10.78 -13.97 10.76
CA ASN A 134 -11.91 -14.50 9.98
C ASN A 134 -12.51 -13.49 8.98
N LEU A 135 -11.80 -12.41 8.63
CA LEU A 135 -12.36 -11.30 7.83
C LEU A 135 -13.06 -11.73 6.54
N PHE A 136 -12.56 -12.76 5.86
CA PHE A 136 -13.09 -13.20 4.58
C PHE A 136 -13.90 -14.51 4.64
N LYS A 137 -14.19 -15.05 5.85
CA LYS A 137 -14.87 -16.34 5.97
C LYS A 137 -16.38 -16.29 5.72
N LYS A 138 -17.02 -15.14 5.90
CA LYS A 138 -18.50 -15.08 5.94
C LYS A 138 -19.21 -14.37 4.79
N ASN A 139 -18.57 -13.47 4.02
CA ASN A 139 -19.33 -12.57 3.13
C ASN A 139 -18.66 -12.19 1.80
N SER A 140 -17.77 -12.98 1.24
CA SER A 140 -17.21 -12.63 -0.08
C SER A 140 -17.79 -13.55 -1.16
N SER A 141 -18.36 -12.96 -2.22
CA SER A 141 -18.77 -13.70 -3.43
C SER A 141 -17.56 -14.29 -4.18
N PHE A 142 -16.35 -13.90 -3.80
CA PHE A 142 -15.10 -14.39 -4.36
C PHE A 142 -14.33 -15.22 -3.34
N LYS A 143 -13.72 -16.31 -3.82
CA LYS A 143 -12.90 -17.20 -3.00
C LYS A 143 -11.56 -16.52 -2.68
N VAL A 144 -11.42 -16.00 -1.46
CA VAL A 144 -10.15 -15.41 -0.97
C VAL A 144 -9.35 -16.46 -0.22
N LYS A 145 -8.20 -16.83 -0.78
CA LYS A 145 -7.21 -17.70 -0.14
C LYS A 145 -6.12 -16.84 0.52
N VAL A 146 -6.08 -16.86 1.83
CA VAL A 146 -5.04 -16.15 2.60
C VAL A 146 -3.77 -16.98 2.68
N ILE A 147 -2.66 -16.40 2.25
CA ILE A 147 -1.32 -17.00 2.26
C ILE A 147 -0.42 -16.13 3.13
N ASN A 148 0.36 -16.74 4.02
CA ASN A 148 1.29 -15.96 4.85
C ASN A 148 2.33 -15.26 3.96
N GLU A 149 2.61 -13.99 4.25
CA GLU A 149 3.50 -13.12 3.45
C GLU A 149 4.91 -13.71 3.24
N ASN A 150 5.45 -14.46 4.21
CA ASN A 150 6.75 -15.12 4.08
C ASN A 150 6.76 -16.27 3.05
N LYS A 151 5.59 -16.77 2.65
CA LYS A 151 5.44 -17.84 1.64
C LYS A 151 5.28 -17.31 0.22
N ILE A 152 5.25 -16.00 0.01
CA ILE A 152 5.02 -15.40 -1.31
C ILE A 152 6.06 -15.84 -2.36
N LYS A 153 7.35 -15.86 -2.01
CA LYS A 153 8.43 -16.29 -2.90
C LYS A 153 8.21 -17.73 -3.37
N ASN A 154 7.93 -18.64 -2.45
CA ASN A 154 7.66 -20.04 -2.75
C ASN A 154 6.40 -20.23 -3.59
N PHE A 155 5.35 -19.45 -3.30
CA PHE A 155 4.12 -19.47 -4.07
C PHE A 155 4.35 -19.02 -5.52
N LEU A 156 5.05 -17.92 -5.74
CA LEU A 156 5.38 -17.41 -7.07
C LEU A 156 6.31 -18.36 -7.84
N ASN A 157 7.28 -18.98 -7.18
CA ASN A 157 8.17 -19.98 -7.80
C ASN A 157 7.43 -21.24 -8.29
N ARG A 158 6.34 -21.63 -7.61
CA ARG A 158 5.51 -22.78 -8.01
C ARG A 158 4.47 -22.41 -9.07
N GLY A 159 4.08 -21.14 -9.13
CA GLY A 159 3.09 -20.63 -10.08
C GLY A 159 3.63 -20.65 -11.51
N CYS A 160 2.78 -21.08 -12.45
CA CYS A 160 3.02 -20.97 -13.88
C CYS A 160 1.77 -20.33 -14.50
N TYR A 161 1.96 -19.17 -15.12
CA TYR A 161 0.89 -18.42 -15.76
C TYR A 161 1.24 -18.19 -17.24
N LYS A 162 0.30 -18.47 -18.15
CA LYS A 162 0.53 -18.15 -19.59
C LYS A 162 0.83 -16.66 -19.77
N LYS A 163 0.06 -15.81 -19.08
CA LYS A 163 0.27 -14.36 -19.10
C LYS A 163 -0.13 -13.73 -17.78
N ILE A 164 0.82 -13.06 -17.11
CA ILE A 164 0.59 -12.33 -15.85
C ILE A 164 0.89 -10.84 -16.01
N ILE A 165 0.01 -9.98 -15.53
CA ILE A 165 0.23 -8.53 -15.49
C ILE A 165 0.98 -8.16 -14.22
N ILE A 166 2.00 -7.31 -14.35
CA ILE A 166 2.68 -6.63 -13.27
C ILE A 166 2.83 -5.13 -13.57
N ASP A 167 2.81 -4.32 -12.51
CA ASP A 167 3.15 -2.90 -12.62
C ASP A 167 4.61 -2.67 -12.19
N LYS A 168 5.43 -2.13 -13.08
CA LYS A 168 6.84 -1.82 -12.80
C LYS A 168 7.06 -0.74 -11.75
N GLN A 169 6.06 0.07 -11.46
CA GLN A 169 6.17 1.10 -10.43
C GLN A 169 6.12 0.50 -9.02
N SER A 170 5.39 -0.61 -8.83
CA SER A 170 5.17 -1.22 -7.52
C SER A 170 5.77 -2.62 -7.37
N CYS A 171 5.92 -3.39 -8.47
CA CYS A 171 6.47 -4.73 -8.43
C CYS A 171 7.99 -4.69 -8.26
N SER A 172 8.50 -5.28 -7.15
CA SER A 172 9.94 -5.33 -6.94
C SER A 172 10.64 -6.26 -7.94
N LEU A 173 11.90 -5.93 -8.26
CA LEU A 173 12.73 -6.69 -9.19
C LEU A 173 12.82 -8.17 -8.79
N GLY A 174 12.88 -8.46 -7.48
CA GLY A 174 12.92 -9.84 -6.98
C GLY A 174 11.70 -10.66 -7.35
N TYR A 175 10.50 -10.09 -7.25
CA TYR A 175 9.26 -10.76 -7.67
C TYR A 175 9.15 -10.84 -9.20
N GLU A 176 9.50 -9.78 -9.91
CA GLU A 176 9.55 -9.76 -11.37
C GLU A 176 10.46 -10.89 -11.89
N ASN A 177 11.69 -11.04 -11.35
CA ASN A 177 12.63 -12.08 -11.74
C ASN A 177 12.11 -13.49 -11.47
N ILE A 178 11.41 -13.70 -10.35
CA ILE A 178 10.79 -15.00 -10.05
C ILE A 178 9.73 -15.35 -11.11
N LEU A 179 8.86 -14.41 -11.43
CA LEU A 179 7.76 -14.62 -12.37
C LEU A 179 8.26 -14.84 -13.80
N ARG A 180 9.31 -14.12 -14.23
CA ARG A 180 9.90 -14.26 -15.57
C ARG A 180 10.44 -15.67 -15.89
N LYS A 181 10.78 -16.45 -14.86
CA LYS A 181 11.32 -17.81 -15.06
C LYS A 181 10.30 -18.77 -15.66
N LYS A 182 8.98 -18.57 -15.38
CA LYS A 182 7.94 -19.55 -15.73
C LYS A 182 6.68 -18.93 -16.35
N SER A 183 6.63 -17.61 -16.52
CA SER A 183 5.43 -16.91 -16.97
C SER A 183 5.76 -15.81 -17.96
N LYS A 184 4.89 -15.63 -18.97
CA LYS A 184 4.97 -14.44 -19.84
C LYS A 184 4.47 -13.23 -19.05
N ILE A 185 5.33 -12.25 -18.89
CA ILE A 185 4.97 -11.01 -18.18
C ILE A 185 4.41 -9.97 -19.14
N SER A 186 3.25 -9.43 -18.79
CA SER A 186 2.68 -8.24 -19.40
C SER A 186 2.91 -7.05 -18.47
N ILE A 187 3.68 -6.07 -18.90
CA ILE A 187 3.98 -4.87 -18.13
C ILE A 187 2.89 -3.85 -18.44
N LYS A 188 2.09 -3.52 -17.43
CA LYS A 188 1.04 -2.50 -17.51
C LYS A 188 0.91 -1.77 -16.19
N SER A 189 0.45 -0.53 -16.23
CA SER A 189 0.05 0.18 -15.02
C SER A 189 -1.11 -0.56 -14.36
N ASP A 190 -1.09 -0.66 -13.03
CA ASP A 190 -2.18 -1.26 -12.26
C ASP A 190 -3.47 -0.44 -12.50
N PRO A 191 -4.53 -1.04 -13.06
CA PRO A 191 -5.76 -0.32 -13.39
C PRO A 191 -6.46 0.27 -12.17
N ILE A 192 -6.14 -0.20 -10.98
CA ILE A 192 -6.73 0.28 -9.73
C ILE A 192 -6.31 1.73 -9.46
N TYR A 193 -5.12 2.17 -9.89
CA TYR A 193 -4.74 3.58 -9.75
C TYR A 193 -5.73 4.52 -10.44
N GLN A 194 -6.13 4.20 -11.66
CA GLN A 194 -7.14 4.97 -12.38
C GLN A 194 -8.53 4.82 -11.74
N MET A 195 -8.91 3.59 -11.37
CA MET A 195 -10.23 3.32 -10.78
C MET A 195 -10.45 4.08 -9.47
N LYS A 196 -9.44 4.17 -8.59
CA LYS A 196 -9.55 4.88 -7.31
C LYS A 196 -9.35 6.38 -7.41
N SER A 197 -8.79 6.87 -8.52
CA SER A 197 -8.61 8.32 -8.74
C SER A 197 -9.95 9.04 -8.93
N ILE A 198 -10.93 8.37 -9.53
CA ILE A 198 -12.29 8.87 -9.72
C ILE A 198 -13.12 8.44 -8.50
N LYS A 199 -13.46 9.41 -7.64
CA LYS A 199 -14.22 9.17 -6.41
C LYS A 199 -15.71 9.03 -6.72
N ASN A 200 -16.37 8.07 -6.06
CA ASN A 200 -17.82 7.98 -6.11
C ASN A 200 -18.48 9.03 -5.18
N GLU A 201 -19.80 9.20 -5.29
CA GLU A 201 -20.53 10.20 -4.51
C GLU A 201 -20.37 10.04 -2.99
N THR A 202 -20.35 8.79 -2.50
CA THR A 202 -20.17 8.51 -1.07
C THR A 202 -18.77 8.90 -0.60
N GLU A 203 -17.75 8.60 -1.38
CA GLU A 203 -16.37 9.03 -1.10
C GLU A 203 -16.28 10.56 -1.10
N ILE A 204 -16.89 11.25 -2.06
CA ILE A 204 -16.91 12.73 -2.12
C ILE A 204 -17.61 13.32 -0.88
N LYS A 205 -18.80 12.83 -0.53
CA LYS A 205 -19.54 13.29 0.66
C LYS A 205 -18.71 13.09 1.93
N ASN A 206 -18.05 11.95 2.08
CA ASN A 206 -17.21 11.67 3.25
C ASN A 206 -15.94 12.53 3.29
N ILE A 207 -15.32 12.82 2.14
CA ILE A 207 -14.18 13.74 2.06
C ILE A 207 -14.59 15.15 2.48
N ILE A 208 -15.68 15.69 1.93
CA ILE A 208 -16.19 17.03 2.30
C ILE A 208 -16.44 17.08 3.80
N ARG A 209 -17.15 16.09 4.35
CA ARG A 209 -17.43 16.02 5.79
C ARG A 209 -16.17 15.97 6.65
N SER A 210 -15.17 15.21 6.25
CA SER A 210 -13.90 15.13 7.00
C SER A 210 -13.14 16.46 6.98
N HIS A 211 -13.15 17.18 5.85
CA HIS A 211 -12.56 18.53 5.76
C HIS A 211 -13.29 19.56 6.64
N ILE A 212 -14.61 19.48 6.75
CA ILE A 212 -15.37 20.35 7.67
C ILE A 212 -14.93 20.10 9.12
N PHE A 213 -14.81 18.83 9.54
CA PHE A 213 -14.38 18.51 10.89
C PHE A 213 -12.93 18.96 11.17
N ASP A 214 -12.04 18.77 10.21
CA ASP A 214 -10.65 19.23 10.36
C ASP A 214 -10.58 20.76 10.37
N GLY A 215 -11.37 21.44 9.53
CA GLY A 215 -11.50 22.91 9.51
C GLY A 215 -11.92 23.47 10.86
N VAL A 216 -12.91 22.85 11.53
CA VAL A 216 -13.32 23.21 12.89
C VAL A 216 -12.17 23.05 13.89
N ALA A 217 -11.40 21.97 13.80
CA ALA A 217 -10.25 21.75 14.70
C ALA A 217 -9.15 22.80 14.47
N VAL A 218 -8.84 23.10 13.20
CA VAL A 218 -7.85 24.13 12.82
C VAL A 218 -8.32 25.52 13.28
N THR A 219 -9.58 25.89 13.07
CA THR A 219 -10.12 27.18 13.53
C THR A 219 -10.01 27.34 15.03
N LYS A 220 -10.35 26.31 15.80
CA LYS A 220 -10.17 26.32 17.27
C LYS A 220 -8.71 26.44 17.68
N PHE A 221 -7.81 25.81 16.94
CA PHE A 221 -6.38 25.92 17.16
C PHE A 221 -5.87 27.34 16.88
N LEU A 222 -6.27 27.95 15.76
CA LEU A 222 -5.91 29.34 15.42
C LEU A 222 -6.42 30.33 16.45
N TYR A 223 -7.64 30.17 16.92
CA TYR A 223 -8.19 30.97 18.01
C TYR A 223 -7.37 30.81 19.28
N TRP A 224 -7.05 29.58 19.67
CA TRP A 224 -6.24 29.30 20.86
C TRP A 224 -4.85 29.92 20.77
N ILE A 225 -4.16 29.81 19.62
CA ILE A 225 -2.80 30.36 19.48
C ILE A 225 -2.77 31.87 19.50
N LYS A 226 -3.77 32.51 18.88
CA LYS A 226 -3.89 34.00 18.87
C LYS A 226 -4.20 34.60 20.24
N ASN A 227 -4.91 33.87 21.09
CA ASN A 227 -5.33 34.34 22.40
C ASN A 227 -4.45 33.79 23.54
N ASN A 228 -3.30 33.23 23.22
CA ASN A 228 -2.37 32.69 24.20
C ASN A 228 -1.15 33.61 24.35
N ASN A 229 -1.08 34.29 25.49
CA ASN A 229 0.00 35.23 25.81
C ASN A 229 1.29 34.55 26.31
N LYS A 230 1.30 33.22 26.41
CA LYS A 230 2.48 32.45 26.85
C LYS A 230 3.32 32.02 25.64
N LYS A 231 4.65 31.94 25.84
CA LYS A 231 5.53 31.33 24.84
C LYS A 231 5.10 29.87 24.63
N ILE A 232 4.79 29.51 23.39
CA ILE A 232 4.34 28.18 22.99
C ILE A 232 5.44 27.54 22.17
N SER A 233 5.86 26.32 22.52
CA SER A 233 6.76 25.52 21.69
C SER A 233 5.99 24.84 20.55
N GLU A 234 6.69 24.47 19.47
CA GLU A 234 6.13 23.71 18.34
C GLU A 234 5.45 22.42 18.78
N LEU A 235 6.08 21.66 19.71
CA LEU A 235 5.49 20.45 20.29
C LEU A 235 4.20 20.70 21.06
N GLN A 236 4.07 21.86 21.73
CA GLN A 236 2.84 22.22 22.42
C GLN A 236 1.74 22.56 21.42
N ALA A 237 2.11 23.28 20.34
CA ALA A 237 1.18 23.61 19.26
C ALA A 237 0.66 22.33 18.56
N GLU A 238 1.55 21.41 18.21
CA GLU A 238 1.20 20.10 17.64
C GLU A 238 0.21 19.33 18.52
N LYS A 239 0.54 19.13 19.80
CA LYS A 239 -0.31 18.43 20.78
C LYS A 239 -1.67 19.09 20.92
N LYS A 240 -1.72 20.41 20.85
CA LYS A 240 -2.99 21.16 20.98
C LYS A 240 -3.88 20.99 19.74
N LEU A 241 -3.30 21.05 18.55
CA LEU A 241 -4.05 20.77 17.31
C LEU A 241 -4.57 19.33 17.30
N GLU A 242 -3.74 18.36 17.66
CA GLU A 242 -4.16 16.96 17.77
C GLU A 242 -5.27 16.77 18.82
N PHE A 243 -5.21 17.48 19.95
CA PHE A 243 -6.26 17.48 20.95
C PHE A 243 -7.61 17.94 20.37
N PHE A 244 -7.63 18.99 19.54
CA PHE A 244 -8.86 19.44 18.88
C PHE A 244 -9.38 18.45 17.85
N ARG A 245 -8.49 17.80 17.08
CA ARG A 245 -8.83 16.75 16.13
C ARG A 245 -9.41 15.51 16.81
N LYS A 246 -8.86 15.10 17.95
CA LYS A 246 -9.33 13.96 18.77
C LYS A 246 -10.73 14.14 19.34
N LYS A 247 -11.27 15.35 19.39
CA LYS A 247 -12.68 15.56 19.75
C LYS A 247 -13.66 15.02 18.72
N ASN A 248 -13.22 14.78 17.49
CA ASN A 248 -14.00 14.04 16.52
C ASN A 248 -13.83 12.53 16.76
N LYS A 249 -14.94 11.85 17.07
CA LYS A 249 -14.96 10.39 17.31
C LYS A 249 -14.46 9.53 16.13
N ASN A 250 -14.44 10.09 14.93
CA ASN A 250 -13.93 9.40 13.73
C ASN A 250 -12.43 9.64 13.50
N TYR A 251 -11.77 10.46 14.32
CA TYR A 251 -10.33 10.65 14.24
C TYR A 251 -9.60 9.37 14.64
N LEU A 252 -8.63 8.93 13.81
CA LEU A 252 -7.85 7.73 14.07
C LEU A 252 -6.42 8.04 14.54
N PHE A 253 -5.71 8.83 13.75
CA PHE A 253 -4.31 9.22 13.98
C PHE A 253 -3.90 10.29 12.95
N PRO A 254 -2.78 11.01 13.14
CA PRO A 254 -2.27 11.95 12.15
C PRO A 254 -1.96 11.26 10.82
N SER A 255 -2.19 11.93 9.70
CA SER A 255 -1.92 11.41 8.34
C SER A 255 -0.46 11.56 7.89
N PHE A 256 0.34 12.33 8.64
CA PHE A 256 1.78 12.54 8.44
C PHE A 256 2.43 13.11 9.71
N ASN A 257 3.75 13.06 9.79
CA ASN A 257 4.49 13.75 10.85
C ASN A 257 4.30 15.24 10.72
N THR A 258 4.14 15.91 11.85
CA THR A 258 4.19 17.38 11.90
C THR A 258 5.60 17.85 11.52
N ILE A 259 5.67 18.84 10.63
CA ILE A 259 6.91 19.42 10.11
C ILE A 259 7.16 20.74 10.81
#